data_202fa962be4305373ce214bdd8c4bb87
#
_entry.id   202fa962be4305373ce214bdd8c4bb87
#
_cell.length_a   1.000
_cell.length_b   1.000
_cell.length_c   1.000
_cell.angle_alpha   90.00
_cell.angle_beta   90.00
_cell.angle_gamma   90.00
#
_symmetry.space_group_name_H-M   'P 1'
#
loop_
_entity.id
_entity.type
_entity.pdbx_description
1 polymer ?
#
loop_
_entity_poly.entity_id
_entity_poly.type
_entity_poly.pdbx_seq_one_letter_code
_entity_poly.pdbx_strand_id
1 'polypeptide(L)'
;MNVPARSLTVFIDRALEPVRPWLEDDQVVEICANGPGEVWVERFGQSAMERHDVPSLTEHAIRHLAERVAGHSGQSVNDEHPLLSAALPTGERFQGVIPPATTAGGAFAIRKQVIKEMRLDDYRRLGSFAKVRTAEEGAISDVDRALCEHLDAGRIEDF
;
A
#
# COMPACT_ATOMS: atom_id res chain seq x y z
N MET A 1 -8.27 17.57 -26.81
CA MET A 1 -7.70 16.41 -27.55
C MET A 1 -7.72 15.25 -26.56
N ASN A 2 -8.58 14.25 -26.81
CA ASN A 2 -8.78 13.13 -25.88
C ASN A 2 -7.69 12.07 -26.19
N VAL A 3 -6.66 11.96 -25.34
CA VAL A 3 -5.62 10.92 -25.47
C VAL A 3 -6.27 9.59 -25.10
N PRO A 4 -6.22 8.55 -25.95
CA PRO A 4 -6.86 7.28 -25.63
C PRO A 4 -6.22 6.64 -24.39
N ALA A 5 -7.04 6.06 -23.51
CA ALA A 5 -6.63 5.47 -22.22
C ALA A 5 -5.44 4.49 -22.33
N ARG A 6 -5.33 3.72 -23.44
CA ARG A 6 -4.19 2.84 -23.72
C ARG A 6 -2.85 3.56 -23.85
N SER A 7 -2.83 4.83 -24.31
CA SER A 7 -1.60 5.60 -24.43
C SER A 7 -1.08 6.08 -23.07
N LEU A 8 -1.97 6.41 -22.14
CA LEU A 8 -1.60 6.87 -20.79
C LEU A 8 -0.95 5.75 -19.96
N THR A 9 -1.44 4.51 -20.11
CA THR A 9 -0.88 3.34 -19.41
C THR A 9 0.56 3.08 -19.81
N VAL A 10 0.89 3.15 -21.11
CA VAL A 10 2.26 2.94 -21.62
C VAL A 10 3.25 3.96 -21.02
N PHE A 11 2.84 5.21 -20.83
CA PHE A 11 3.73 6.23 -20.23
C PHE A 11 3.98 5.99 -18.75
N ILE A 12 2.96 5.52 -18.00
CA ILE A 12 3.14 5.15 -16.59
C ILE A 12 4.03 3.91 -16.48
N ASP A 13 3.79 2.88 -17.29
CA ASP A 13 4.59 1.65 -17.31
C ASP A 13 6.08 1.95 -17.53
N ARG A 14 6.39 2.89 -18.43
CA ARG A 14 7.77 3.33 -18.65
C ARG A 14 8.34 4.12 -17.46
N ALA A 15 7.52 4.94 -16.80
CA ALA A 15 7.95 5.70 -15.63
C ALA A 15 8.18 4.79 -14.41
N LEU A 16 7.49 3.65 -14.33
CA LEU A 16 7.64 2.63 -13.29
C LEU A 16 8.82 1.67 -13.53
N GLU A 17 9.49 1.75 -14.69
CA GLU A 17 10.61 0.84 -15.04
C GLU A 17 11.68 0.71 -13.94
N PRO A 18 12.11 1.78 -13.25
CA PRO A 18 13.08 1.69 -12.16
C PRO A 18 12.66 0.81 -10.99
N VAL A 19 11.36 0.65 -10.76
CA VAL A 19 10.79 -0.10 -9.63
C VAL A 19 10.03 -1.35 -10.06
N ARG A 20 9.99 -1.64 -11.36
CA ARG A 20 9.27 -2.77 -11.95
C ARG A 20 9.59 -4.13 -11.31
N PRO A 21 10.86 -4.50 -11.02
CA PRO A 21 11.17 -5.80 -10.44
C PRO A 21 10.43 -6.07 -9.12
N TRP A 22 10.25 -5.02 -8.30
CA TRP A 22 9.52 -5.14 -7.03
C TRP A 22 8.02 -5.00 -7.21
N LEU A 23 7.58 -4.25 -8.21
CA LEU A 23 6.16 -4.09 -8.51
C LEU A 23 5.55 -5.42 -8.99
N GLU A 24 6.31 -6.21 -9.75
CA GLU A 24 5.90 -7.53 -10.26
C GLU A 24 6.09 -8.68 -9.26
N ASP A 25 6.84 -8.46 -8.16
CA ASP A 25 7.08 -9.48 -7.14
C ASP A 25 5.91 -9.59 -6.15
N ASP A 26 5.21 -10.71 -6.15
CA ASP A 26 4.04 -10.98 -5.29
C ASP A 26 4.36 -11.01 -3.78
N GLN A 27 5.64 -11.09 -3.39
CA GLN A 27 6.04 -11.03 -1.99
C GLN A 27 6.23 -9.59 -1.50
N VAL A 28 6.33 -8.61 -2.40
CA VAL A 28 6.49 -7.20 -2.05
C VAL A 28 5.14 -6.60 -1.69
N VAL A 29 5.11 -5.95 -0.53
CA VAL A 29 3.93 -5.28 0.05
C VAL A 29 3.98 -3.79 -0.20
N GLU A 30 5.17 -3.19 -0.04
CA GLU A 30 5.38 -1.75 -0.19
C GLU A 30 6.73 -1.45 -0.81
N ILE A 31 6.77 -0.41 -1.64
CA ILE A 31 7.97 0.15 -2.27
C ILE A 31 8.01 1.63 -1.93
N CYS A 32 9.05 2.08 -1.23
CA CYS A 32 9.23 3.48 -0.87
C CYS A 32 10.51 4.04 -1.47
N ALA A 33 10.46 5.26 -2.00
CA ALA A 33 11.63 6.07 -2.32
C ALA A 33 11.57 7.35 -1.48
N ASN A 34 12.54 7.54 -0.59
CA ASN A 34 12.64 8.73 0.25
C ASN A 34 13.47 9.83 -0.39
N GLY A 35 14.02 9.57 -1.57
CA GLY A 35 14.80 10.46 -2.39
C GLY A 35 15.34 9.75 -3.63
N PRO A 36 16.09 10.45 -4.49
CA PRO A 36 16.71 9.86 -5.66
C PRO A 36 17.76 8.80 -5.32
N GLY A 37 17.93 7.83 -6.21
CA GLY A 37 19.02 6.86 -6.18
C GLY A 37 18.77 5.61 -5.35
N GLU A 38 17.68 5.53 -4.59
CA GLU A 38 17.40 4.37 -3.74
C GLU A 38 15.91 4.06 -3.64
N VAL A 39 15.60 2.81 -3.33
CA VAL A 39 14.28 2.36 -2.90
C VAL A 39 14.39 1.47 -1.68
N TRP A 40 13.34 1.47 -0.87
CA TRP A 40 13.13 0.63 0.29
C TRP A 40 11.94 -0.27 0.02
N VAL A 41 12.11 -1.56 0.23
CA VAL A 41 11.14 -2.58 -0.15
C VAL A 41 10.72 -3.37 1.08
N GLU A 42 9.42 -3.39 1.36
CA GLU A 42 8.83 -4.26 2.37
C GLU A 42 8.33 -5.54 1.71
N ARG A 43 8.70 -6.68 2.29
CA ARG A 43 8.22 -8.00 1.87
C ARG A 43 7.31 -8.61 2.92
N PHE A 44 6.37 -9.41 2.46
CA PHE A 44 5.47 -10.12 3.35
C PHE A 44 6.24 -10.99 4.37
N GLY A 45 5.91 -10.82 5.67
CA GLY A 45 6.52 -11.58 6.76
C GLY A 45 7.91 -11.13 7.19
N GLN A 46 8.46 -10.08 6.60
CA GLN A 46 9.68 -9.44 7.07
C GLN A 46 9.38 -8.33 8.09
N SER A 47 10.30 -8.12 9.02
CA SER A 47 10.15 -7.11 10.08
C SER A 47 10.80 -5.77 9.74
N ALA A 48 11.55 -5.69 8.65
CA ALA A 48 12.27 -4.50 8.23
C ALA A 48 12.26 -4.38 6.70
N MET A 49 12.33 -3.14 6.20
CA MET A 49 12.49 -2.86 4.78
C MET A 49 13.93 -3.10 4.33
N GLU A 50 14.10 -3.60 3.11
CA GLU A 50 15.38 -3.77 2.44
C GLU A 50 15.70 -2.55 1.57
N ARG A 51 16.89 -2.00 1.68
CA ARG A 51 17.36 -0.90 0.85
C ARG A 51 18.04 -1.43 -0.42
N HIS A 52 17.68 -0.83 -1.56
CA HIS A 52 18.27 -1.11 -2.86
C HIS A 52 18.75 0.17 -3.53
N ASP A 53 19.95 0.15 -4.13
CA ASP A 53 20.44 1.25 -4.92
C ASP A 53 19.81 1.22 -6.32
N VAL A 54 19.21 2.34 -6.74
CA VAL A 54 18.54 2.50 -8.04
C VAL A 54 18.99 3.81 -8.68
N PRO A 55 20.19 3.87 -9.27
CA PRO A 55 20.74 5.11 -9.84
C PRO A 55 19.89 5.74 -10.95
N SER A 56 19.04 4.94 -11.62
CA SER A 56 18.09 5.42 -12.63
C SER A 56 16.93 6.21 -12.04
N LEU A 57 16.66 6.08 -10.74
CA LEU A 57 15.62 6.81 -10.03
C LEU A 57 16.12 8.21 -9.66
N THR A 58 16.27 9.08 -10.65
CA THR A 58 16.69 10.47 -10.46
C THR A 58 15.52 11.33 -9.93
N GLU A 59 15.82 12.54 -9.45
CA GLU A 59 14.79 13.53 -9.09
C GLU A 59 13.79 13.75 -10.24
N HIS A 60 14.31 13.88 -11.47
CA HIS A 60 13.46 14.01 -12.65
C HIS A 60 12.58 12.77 -12.87
N ALA A 61 13.09 11.57 -12.63
CA ALA A 61 12.33 10.33 -12.76
C ALA A 61 11.20 10.27 -11.73
N ILE A 62 11.45 10.68 -10.48
CA ILE A 62 10.44 10.74 -9.41
C ILE A 62 9.34 11.76 -9.76
N ARG A 63 9.72 12.98 -10.16
CA ARG A 63 8.76 14.02 -10.58
C ARG A 63 7.94 13.54 -11.77
N HIS A 64 8.58 12.99 -12.78
CA HIS A 64 7.92 12.50 -13.99
C HIS A 64 6.93 11.36 -13.68
N LEU A 65 7.29 10.43 -12.77
CA LEU A 65 6.39 9.38 -12.31
C LEU A 65 5.15 9.98 -11.64
N ALA A 66 5.33 10.92 -10.70
CA ALA A 66 4.23 11.57 -10.01
C ALA A 66 3.30 12.31 -10.99
N GLU A 67 3.84 13.04 -11.97
CA GLU A 67 3.05 13.74 -13.01
C GLU A 67 2.26 12.76 -13.90
N ARG A 68 2.83 11.60 -14.25
CA ARG A 68 2.14 10.58 -15.05
C ARG A 68 1.01 9.91 -14.28
N VAL A 69 1.23 9.60 -13.00
CA VAL A 69 0.20 9.05 -12.12
C VAL A 69 -0.92 10.07 -11.88
N ALA A 70 -0.58 11.32 -11.62
CA ALA A 70 -1.56 12.42 -11.48
C ALA A 70 -2.43 12.54 -12.72
N GLY A 71 -1.82 12.63 -13.92
CA GLY A 71 -2.55 12.73 -15.18
C GLY A 71 -3.47 11.53 -15.45
N HIS A 72 -3.08 10.31 -15.04
CA HIS A 72 -3.93 9.12 -15.15
C HIS A 72 -5.17 9.20 -14.25
N SER A 73 -5.00 9.71 -13.03
CA SER A 73 -6.10 9.84 -12.06
C SER A 73 -6.91 11.13 -12.22
N GLY A 74 -6.67 11.91 -13.27
CA GLY A 74 -7.36 13.18 -13.50
C GLY A 74 -6.96 14.29 -12.50
N GLN A 75 -5.82 14.13 -11.86
CA GLN A 75 -5.24 15.10 -10.92
C GLN A 75 -4.05 15.83 -11.56
N SER A 76 -3.56 16.85 -10.88
CA SER A 76 -2.31 17.53 -11.23
C SER A 76 -1.40 17.58 -10.00
N VAL A 77 -0.10 17.43 -10.23
CA VAL A 77 0.94 17.65 -9.23
C VAL A 77 1.92 18.68 -9.77
N ASN A 78 2.20 19.71 -9.00
CA ASN A 78 3.09 20.82 -9.36
C ASN A 78 3.58 21.53 -8.10
N ASP A 79 4.31 22.63 -8.26
CA ASP A 79 4.89 23.39 -7.14
C ASP A 79 3.84 24.03 -6.20
N GLU A 80 2.63 24.30 -6.69
CA GLU A 80 1.51 24.79 -5.88
C GLU A 80 0.76 23.65 -5.17
N HIS A 81 0.73 22.47 -5.79
CA HIS A 81 0.09 21.25 -5.30
C HIS A 81 1.07 20.09 -5.33
N PRO A 82 2.06 20.06 -4.41
CA PRO A 82 3.19 19.14 -4.48
C PRO A 82 2.91 17.74 -3.94
N LEU A 83 1.71 17.49 -3.43
CA LEU A 83 1.29 16.21 -2.86
C LEU A 83 0.33 15.49 -3.80
N LEU A 84 0.54 14.19 -3.97
CA LEU A 84 -0.31 13.32 -4.79
C LEU A 84 -0.73 12.09 -3.99
N SER A 85 -2.02 11.76 -4.03
CA SER A 85 -2.57 10.48 -3.58
C SER A 85 -3.46 9.93 -4.69
N ALA A 86 -3.09 8.78 -5.26
CA ALA A 86 -3.75 8.21 -6.43
C ALA A 86 -3.67 6.68 -6.42
N ALA A 87 -4.30 6.03 -7.40
CA ALA A 87 -4.10 4.63 -7.71
C ALA A 87 -3.33 4.48 -9.03
N LEU A 88 -2.47 3.48 -9.12
CA LEU A 88 -1.87 3.05 -10.38
C LEU A 88 -2.94 2.34 -11.23
N PRO A 89 -2.72 2.21 -12.55
CA PRO A 89 -3.67 1.49 -13.45
C PRO A 89 -3.95 0.05 -13.02
N THR A 90 -3.01 -0.57 -12.33
CA THR A 90 -3.07 -1.95 -11.81
C THR A 90 -3.69 -2.04 -10.42
N GLY A 91 -4.01 -0.89 -9.79
CA GLY A 91 -4.79 -0.82 -8.55
C GLY A 91 -4.00 -0.54 -7.29
N GLU A 92 -2.67 -0.53 -7.34
CA GLU A 92 -1.82 -0.20 -6.20
C GLU A 92 -2.02 1.27 -5.79
N ARG A 93 -1.94 1.55 -4.51
CA ARG A 93 -1.99 2.91 -3.98
C ARG A 93 -0.64 3.59 -4.19
N PHE A 94 -0.67 4.76 -4.78
CA PHE A 94 0.48 5.64 -4.97
C PHE A 94 0.32 6.89 -4.11
N GLN A 95 1.34 7.22 -3.34
CA GLN A 95 1.49 8.52 -2.68
C GLN A 95 2.81 9.12 -3.10
N GLY A 96 2.80 10.40 -3.48
CA GLY A 96 3.99 11.12 -3.93
C GLY A 96 4.07 12.50 -3.34
N VAL A 97 5.29 12.98 -3.17
CA VAL A 97 5.61 14.35 -2.79
C VAL A 97 6.77 14.85 -3.65
N ILE A 98 6.61 16.05 -4.20
CA ILE A 98 7.65 16.71 -4.99
C ILE A 98 8.09 18.04 -4.34
N PRO A 99 9.25 18.59 -4.69
CA PRO A 99 9.58 19.96 -4.31
C PRO A 99 8.47 20.95 -4.71
N PRO A 100 8.17 22.00 -3.88
CA PRO A 100 8.94 22.43 -2.70
C PRO A 100 8.55 21.76 -1.38
N ALA A 101 7.58 20.85 -1.33
CA ALA A 101 7.15 20.19 -0.09
C ALA A 101 8.19 19.21 0.48
N THR A 102 9.22 18.91 -0.27
CA THR A 102 10.39 18.14 0.16
C THR A 102 11.67 18.77 -0.41
N THR A 103 12.77 18.68 0.35
CA THR A 103 14.10 19.13 -0.09
C THR A 103 14.94 17.96 -0.63
N ALA A 104 14.44 16.73 -0.57
CA ALA A 104 15.15 15.51 -0.98
C ALA A 104 15.02 15.19 -2.48
N GLY A 105 14.48 16.10 -3.31
CA GLY A 105 14.31 15.86 -4.75
C GLY A 105 13.07 15.04 -5.12
N GLY A 106 12.17 14.82 -4.16
CA GLY A 106 10.94 14.04 -4.31
C GLY A 106 10.99 12.70 -3.59
N ALA A 107 9.81 12.20 -3.22
CA ALA A 107 9.64 10.89 -2.60
C ALA A 107 8.30 10.27 -3.03
N PHE A 108 8.20 8.95 -2.96
CA PHE A 108 6.92 8.26 -3.16
C PHE A 108 6.85 6.96 -2.37
N ALA A 109 5.62 6.48 -2.18
CA ALA A 109 5.31 5.14 -1.71
C ALA A 109 4.29 4.48 -2.64
N ILE A 110 4.52 3.21 -2.98
CA ILE A 110 3.59 2.35 -3.71
C ILE A 110 3.22 1.20 -2.80
N ARG A 111 1.96 1.15 -2.37
CA ARG A 111 1.46 0.07 -1.53
C ARG A 111 0.61 -0.88 -2.36
N LYS A 112 1.06 -2.13 -2.41
CA LYS A 112 0.38 -3.21 -3.11
C LYS A 112 -0.71 -3.81 -2.21
N GLN A 113 -1.85 -4.13 -2.81
CA GLN A 113 -2.87 -4.93 -2.13
C GLN A 113 -2.46 -6.41 -2.26
N VAL A 114 -1.58 -6.84 -1.39
CA VAL A 114 -1.27 -8.28 -1.26
C VAL A 114 -2.42 -8.91 -0.47
N ILE A 115 -3.52 -9.23 -1.17
CA ILE A 115 -4.60 -10.04 -0.59
C ILE A 115 -4.07 -11.46 -0.51
N LYS A 116 -3.39 -11.79 0.58
CA LYS A 116 -3.33 -13.18 1.01
C LYS A 116 -4.60 -13.42 1.81
N GLU A 117 -5.44 -14.33 1.32
CA GLU A 117 -6.51 -14.91 2.13
C GLU A 117 -5.87 -15.61 3.33
N MET A 118 -5.58 -14.83 4.37
CA MET A 118 -5.05 -15.37 5.62
C MET A 118 -6.21 -16.03 6.37
N ARG A 119 -6.12 -17.32 6.54
CA ARG A 119 -7.02 -18.08 7.40
C ARG A 119 -6.65 -17.85 8.87
N LEU A 120 -7.60 -18.07 9.75
CA LEU A 120 -7.38 -17.95 11.20
C LEU A 120 -6.18 -18.80 11.69
N ASP A 121 -5.98 -19.97 11.07
CA ASP A 121 -4.84 -20.85 11.34
C ASP A 121 -3.49 -20.24 10.95
N ASP A 122 -3.44 -19.35 9.96
CA ASP A 122 -2.22 -18.66 9.55
C ASP A 122 -1.84 -17.62 10.61
N TYR A 123 -2.81 -16.87 11.14
CA TYR A 123 -2.60 -15.95 12.27
C TYR A 123 -2.14 -16.71 13.52
N ARG A 124 -2.71 -17.89 13.78
CA ARG A 124 -2.31 -18.76 14.89
C ARG A 124 -0.86 -19.24 14.74
N ARG A 125 -0.46 -19.69 13.54
CA ARG A 125 0.91 -20.10 13.24
C ARG A 125 1.93 -18.99 13.34
N LEU A 126 1.55 -17.76 12.96
CA LEU A 126 2.38 -16.56 13.08
C LEU A 126 2.46 -16.03 14.53
N GLY A 127 1.79 -16.69 15.50
CA GLY A 127 1.82 -16.26 16.89
C GLY A 127 1.06 -14.97 17.17
N SER A 128 0.21 -14.50 16.25
CA SER A 128 -0.54 -13.23 16.39
C SER A 128 -1.43 -13.21 17.64
N PHE A 129 -1.82 -14.38 18.13
CA PHE A 129 -2.63 -14.53 19.35
C PHE A 129 -1.83 -14.89 20.61
N ALA A 130 -0.50 -14.99 20.53
CA ALA A 130 0.34 -15.42 21.66
C ALA A 130 0.25 -14.50 22.90
N LYS A 131 -0.15 -13.24 22.71
CA LYS A 131 -0.34 -12.24 23.77
C LYS A 131 -1.80 -11.89 24.03
N VAL A 132 -2.74 -12.53 23.34
CA VAL A 132 -4.17 -12.32 23.54
C VAL A 132 -4.57 -13.03 24.83
N ARG A 133 -5.05 -12.28 25.80
CA ARG A 133 -5.70 -12.84 26.99
C ARG A 133 -7.12 -13.19 26.60
N THR A 134 -7.45 -14.47 26.64
CA THR A 134 -8.85 -14.90 26.65
C THR A 134 -9.43 -14.63 28.04
N ALA A 135 -10.65 -14.08 28.10
CA ALA A 135 -11.35 -13.97 29.38
C ALA A 135 -11.53 -15.37 29.98
N GLU A 136 -11.26 -15.52 31.29
CA GLU A 136 -11.62 -16.75 32.00
C GLU A 136 -13.15 -16.91 31.97
N GLU A 137 -13.63 -18.14 31.97
CA GLU A 137 -15.06 -18.50 31.85
C GLU A 137 -15.99 -17.85 32.89
N GLY A 138 -15.49 -17.11 33.84
CA GLY A 138 -16.26 -16.36 34.85
C GLY A 138 -16.40 -14.86 34.61
N ALA A 139 -15.77 -14.32 33.55
CA ALA A 139 -15.68 -12.87 33.28
C ALA A 139 -16.65 -12.38 32.18
N ILE A 140 -17.46 -13.27 31.60
CA ILE A 140 -18.45 -12.90 30.59
C ILE A 140 -19.66 -12.28 31.29
N SER A 141 -19.99 -11.02 30.96
CA SER A 141 -21.21 -10.37 31.51
C SER A 141 -22.47 -11.13 31.07
N ASP A 142 -23.56 -10.97 31.81
CA ASP A 142 -24.84 -11.60 31.46
C ASP A 142 -25.34 -11.13 30.08
N VAL A 143 -24.99 -9.90 29.67
CA VAL A 143 -25.30 -9.35 28.34
C VAL A 143 -24.47 -10.07 27.26
N ASP A 144 -23.18 -10.27 27.49
CA ASP A 144 -22.29 -10.97 26.53
C ASP A 144 -22.70 -12.45 26.41
N ARG A 145 -23.16 -13.07 27.51
CA ARG A 145 -23.66 -14.45 27.49
C ARG A 145 -24.92 -14.57 26.65
N ALA A 146 -25.90 -13.65 26.85
CA ALA A 146 -27.09 -13.60 26.03
C ALA A 146 -26.77 -13.40 24.54
N LEU A 147 -25.76 -12.56 24.24
CA LEU A 147 -25.25 -12.33 22.88
C LEU A 147 -24.72 -13.62 22.27
N CYS A 148 -23.88 -14.36 23.01
CA CYS A 148 -23.33 -15.66 22.56
C CYS A 148 -24.47 -16.68 22.31
N GLU A 149 -25.48 -16.77 23.20
CA GLU A 149 -26.62 -17.66 23.02
C GLU A 149 -27.44 -17.31 21.76
N HIS A 150 -27.61 -16.01 21.44
CA HIS A 150 -28.27 -15.57 20.20
C HIS A 150 -27.48 -15.92 18.96
N LEU A 151 -26.13 -15.75 18.99
CA LEU A 151 -25.25 -16.12 17.90
C LEU A 151 -25.23 -17.62 17.65
N ASP A 152 -25.12 -18.42 18.71
CA ASP A 152 -25.12 -19.89 18.63
C ASP A 152 -26.48 -20.43 18.12
N ALA A 153 -27.56 -19.73 18.40
CA ALA A 153 -28.90 -20.04 17.91
C ALA A 153 -29.19 -19.54 16.49
N GLY A 154 -28.20 -18.86 15.84
CA GLY A 154 -28.32 -18.27 14.48
C GLY A 154 -29.31 -17.10 14.39
N ARG A 155 -29.70 -16.50 15.52
CA ARG A 155 -30.65 -15.39 15.60
C ARG A 155 -29.95 -14.04 15.50
N ILE A 156 -29.40 -13.77 14.34
CA ILE A 156 -28.61 -12.53 14.06
C ILE A 156 -29.56 -11.32 13.83
N GLU A 157 -30.83 -11.58 13.52
CA GLU A 157 -31.80 -10.53 13.18
C GLU A 157 -32.44 -9.86 14.42
N ASP A 158 -32.11 -10.32 15.62
CA ASP A 158 -32.66 -9.80 16.88
C ASP A 158 -31.75 -8.74 17.57
N PHE A 159 -30.76 -8.15 16.79
CA PHE A 159 -29.82 -7.13 17.26
C PHE A 159 -30.10 -5.76 16.68
#